data_03812ff4df58125d0655e7ad1077110b
#
_entry.id   03812ff4df58125d0655e7ad1077110b
#
_cell.length_a   1.000
_cell.length_b   1.000
_cell.length_c   1.000
_cell.angle_alpha   90.00
_cell.angle_beta   90.00
_cell.angle_gamma   90.00
#
_symmetry.space_group_name_H-M   'P 1'
#
loop_
_entity.id
_entity.type
_entity.pdbx_description
1 polymer ?
#
loop_
_entity_poly.entity_id
_entity_poly.type
_entity_poly.pdbx_seq_one_letter_code
_entity_poly.pdbx_strand_id
1 'polypeptide(L)'
;MILAAGKGTRVQPITHVIPKPMIPILQKPVMEFLLELLKEHGFTEVMVNVSHLAEEIENYFRDGQRFGVEIAYSFEGRIEDGELIGDALGSAGGLKKIQDFQKFFDDTFVVLCGDALIDLDLSEAVKRHKEKGALASLITKRVSKDQVSSYGVVVTDEEDRVKAFQEKPSIENALGDKINTGIYLFEPEIFNYIPSGKPFDIGSDLFPKLVEEGAPFYALAMDFEWVDIGKVPDYWRAIRNVLKGDVRQVEIPGKQVRPGIYTGLNVAANWDKINVKGPIYVGGMTRIEDGVTIVGPSMIGPSCCICEGATIDNSIIFDYSLIGPGVQLVEKLVFGRYCVGKEGDHFDLQEAALDWLITDARRQDLGEPSPQQKAMAELLGTDLIGSSN
;
A
#
# COMPACT_ATOMS: atom_id res chain seq x y z
N MET A 1 -6.06 3.81 -15.94
CA MET A 1 -4.92 2.84 -15.83
C MET A 1 -4.38 2.83 -14.42
N ILE A 2 -4.20 1.65 -13.83
CA ILE A 2 -3.51 1.50 -12.55
C ILE A 2 -2.17 0.80 -12.78
N LEU A 3 -1.08 1.39 -12.30
CA LEU A 3 0.27 0.84 -12.39
C LEU A 3 0.53 -0.09 -11.20
N ALA A 4 0.58 -1.41 -11.46
CA ALA A 4 0.68 -2.45 -10.44
C ALA A 4 1.82 -3.48 -10.70
N ALA A 5 2.69 -3.25 -11.69
CA ALA A 5 3.74 -4.20 -12.08
C ALA A 5 5.02 -4.15 -11.19
N GLY A 6 5.10 -3.23 -10.25
CA GLY A 6 6.29 -3.02 -9.43
C GLY A 6 6.54 -4.12 -8.40
N LYS A 7 7.81 -4.55 -8.22
CA LYS A 7 8.21 -5.59 -7.25
C LYS A 7 8.09 -5.17 -5.77
N GLY A 8 7.99 -3.88 -5.46
CA GLY A 8 7.80 -3.38 -4.08
C GLY A 8 8.94 -3.70 -3.10
N THR A 9 10.18 -3.80 -3.56
CA THR A 9 11.33 -4.28 -2.76
C THR A 9 11.59 -3.50 -1.47
N ARG A 10 11.17 -2.23 -1.40
CA ARG A 10 11.33 -1.36 -0.22
C ARG A 10 10.31 -1.63 0.90
N VAL A 11 9.31 -2.48 0.66
CA VAL A 11 8.28 -2.87 1.63
C VAL A 11 8.42 -4.35 2.01
N GLN A 12 9.55 -4.98 1.67
CA GLN A 12 9.88 -6.32 2.16
C GLN A 12 9.98 -6.33 3.69
N PRO A 13 9.61 -7.46 4.34
CA PRO A 13 9.28 -8.76 3.76
C PRO A 13 7.82 -8.91 3.29
N ILE A 14 6.93 -7.95 3.49
CA ILE A 14 5.50 -8.05 3.13
C ILE A 14 5.36 -8.41 1.64
N THR A 15 6.12 -7.74 0.79
CA THR A 15 6.04 -7.91 -0.68
C THR A 15 6.70 -9.18 -1.23
N HIS A 16 7.20 -10.07 -0.38
CA HIS A 16 7.51 -11.43 -0.79
C HIS A 16 6.25 -12.27 -1.05
N VAL A 17 5.14 -11.94 -0.39
CA VAL A 17 3.91 -12.74 -0.40
C VAL A 17 2.71 -11.93 -0.91
N ILE A 18 2.66 -10.64 -0.62
CA ILE A 18 1.56 -9.76 -1.02
C ILE A 18 2.09 -8.70 -1.99
N PRO A 19 1.62 -8.63 -3.26
CA PRO A 19 2.05 -7.55 -4.15
C PRO A 19 1.62 -6.19 -3.57
N LYS A 20 2.42 -5.16 -3.82
CA LYS A 20 2.25 -3.84 -3.20
C LYS A 20 0.83 -3.27 -3.27
N PRO A 21 0.11 -3.38 -4.42
CA PRO A 21 -1.28 -2.93 -4.52
C PRO A 21 -2.28 -3.71 -3.65
N MET A 22 -1.86 -4.88 -3.15
CA MET A 22 -2.68 -5.75 -2.29
C MET A 22 -2.39 -5.57 -0.80
N ILE A 23 -1.45 -4.69 -0.42
CA ILE A 23 -1.19 -4.40 1.00
C ILE A 23 -2.47 -3.88 1.64
N PRO A 24 -2.95 -4.50 2.74
CA PRO A 24 -4.26 -4.16 3.29
C PRO A 24 -4.20 -2.84 4.09
N ILE A 25 -5.14 -1.96 3.81
CA ILE A 25 -5.50 -0.85 4.67
C ILE A 25 -6.73 -1.26 5.45
N LEU A 26 -6.54 -1.61 6.72
CA LEU A 26 -7.53 -2.30 7.56
C LEU A 26 -7.94 -3.65 6.95
N GLN A 27 -9.03 -3.74 6.18
CA GLN A 27 -9.55 -4.97 5.58
C GLN A 27 -9.52 -5.00 4.05
N LYS A 28 -9.14 -3.89 3.41
CA LYS A 28 -9.18 -3.79 1.95
C LYS A 28 -7.78 -3.58 1.38
N PRO A 29 -7.44 -4.19 0.25
CA PRO A 29 -6.24 -3.83 -0.50
C PRO A 29 -6.21 -2.33 -0.85
N VAL A 30 -5.04 -1.71 -0.83
CA VAL A 30 -4.92 -0.29 -1.19
C VAL A 30 -5.47 0.01 -2.59
N MET A 31 -5.30 -0.90 -3.56
CA MET A 31 -5.84 -0.72 -4.92
C MET A 31 -7.38 -0.72 -4.97
N GLU A 32 -8.08 -1.32 -4.00
CA GLU A 32 -9.55 -1.27 -3.94
C GLU A 32 -10.05 0.16 -3.73
N PHE A 33 -9.37 0.95 -2.89
CA PHE A 33 -9.70 2.37 -2.70
C PHE A 33 -9.52 3.19 -3.98
N LEU A 34 -8.52 2.83 -4.80
CA LEU A 34 -8.34 3.47 -6.12
C LEU A 34 -9.48 3.12 -7.09
N LEU A 35 -9.97 1.88 -7.08
CA LEU A 35 -11.11 1.48 -7.89
C LEU A 35 -12.40 2.19 -7.44
N GLU A 36 -12.63 2.30 -6.13
CA GLU A 36 -13.74 3.05 -5.55
C GLU A 36 -13.68 4.52 -5.98
N LEU A 37 -12.50 5.16 -5.90
CA LEU A 37 -12.27 6.53 -6.35
C LEU A 37 -12.53 6.70 -7.85
N LEU A 38 -12.00 5.82 -8.69
CA LEU A 38 -12.22 5.85 -10.13
C LEU A 38 -13.71 5.74 -10.46
N LYS A 39 -14.42 4.81 -9.86
CA LYS A 39 -15.86 4.63 -10.03
C LYS A 39 -16.66 5.86 -9.61
N GLU A 40 -16.34 6.47 -8.46
CA GLU A 40 -17.00 7.67 -7.96
C GLU A 40 -16.94 8.82 -8.97
N HIS A 41 -15.81 8.94 -9.67
CA HIS A 41 -15.58 9.95 -10.70
C HIS A 41 -15.94 9.51 -12.14
N GLY A 42 -16.66 8.37 -12.29
CA GLY A 42 -17.20 7.92 -13.57
C GLY A 42 -16.21 7.19 -14.48
N PHE A 43 -15.03 6.81 -13.98
CA PHE A 43 -14.10 5.94 -14.71
C PHE A 43 -14.48 4.48 -14.48
N THR A 44 -15.09 3.86 -15.48
CA THR A 44 -15.63 2.50 -15.38
C THR A 44 -14.79 1.46 -16.11
N GLU A 45 -13.93 1.85 -17.03
CA GLU A 45 -13.01 0.97 -17.76
C GLU A 45 -11.60 1.14 -17.20
N VAL A 46 -11.05 0.07 -16.62
CA VAL A 46 -9.78 0.12 -15.91
C VAL A 46 -8.81 -0.90 -16.48
N MET A 47 -7.66 -0.43 -16.95
CA MET A 47 -6.55 -1.28 -17.32
C MET A 47 -5.56 -1.36 -16.16
N VAL A 48 -5.14 -2.56 -15.77
CA VAL A 48 -4.14 -2.79 -14.73
C VAL A 48 -2.94 -3.52 -15.32
N ASN A 49 -1.74 -2.94 -15.27
CA ASN A 49 -0.54 -3.71 -15.60
C ASN A 49 -0.08 -4.51 -14.38
N VAL A 50 0.26 -5.76 -14.59
CA VAL A 50 0.68 -6.69 -13.55
C VAL A 50 1.98 -7.39 -13.95
N SER A 51 2.76 -7.83 -12.97
CA SER A 51 3.99 -8.59 -13.18
C SER A 51 4.29 -9.48 -11.99
N HIS A 52 4.88 -8.93 -10.93
CA HIS A 52 5.20 -9.66 -9.70
C HIS A 52 3.92 -10.03 -8.94
N LEU A 53 3.75 -11.34 -8.64
CA LEU A 53 2.57 -11.88 -7.96
C LEU A 53 1.24 -11.45 -8.65
N ALA A 54 1.23 -11.48 -9.99
CA ALA A 54 0.08 -11.05 -10.80
C ALA A 54 -1.22 -11.78 -10.40
N GLU A 55 -1.12 -13.09 -10.15
CA GLU A 55 -2.26 -13.93 -9.80
C GLU A 55 -3.00 -13.46 -8.55
N GLU A 56 -2.30 -12.90 -7.55
CA GLU A 56 -2.91 -12.38 -6.33
C GLU A 56 -3.83 -11.18 -6.63
N ILE A 57 -3.42 -10.31 -7.56
CA ILE A 57 -4.21 -9.17 -8.01
C ILE A 57 -5.40 -9.65 -8.84
N GLU A 58 -5.14 -10.49 -9.85
CA GLU A 58 -6.16 -11.00 -10.77
C GLU A 58 -7.22 -11.84 -10.06
N ASN A 59 -6.82 -12.70 -9.12
CA ASN A 59 -7.75 -13.53 -8.34
C ASN A 59 -8.65 -12.70 -7.41
N TYR A 60 -8.13 -11.62 -6.85
CA TYR A 60 -8.91 -10.75 -5.97
C TYR A 60 -9.87 -9.84 -6.75
N PHE A 61 -9.39 -9.13 -7.75
CA PHE A 61 -10.17 -8.12 -8.46
C PHE A 61 -10.98 -8.67 -9.63
N ARG A 62 -10.54 -9.79 -10.23
CA ARG A 62 -11.20 -10.45 -11.37
C ARG A 62 -11.53 -9.46 -12.49
N ASP A 63 -12.74 -9.49 -13.00
CA ASP A 63 -13.27 -8.59 -14.04
C ASP A 63 -13.73 -7.22 -13.51
N GLY A 64 -13.65 -6.97 -12.23
CA GLY A 64 -14.00 -5.70 -11.60
C GLY A 64 -15.48 -5.48 -11.34
N GLN A 65 -16.39 -6.33 -11.82
CA GLN A 65 -17.84 -6.12 -11.73
C GLN A 65 -18.34 -5.91 -10.28
N ARG A 66 -17.78 -6.63 -9.31
CA ARG A 66 -18.14 -6.46 -7.90
C ARG A 66 -17.79 -5.07 -7.33
N PHE A 67 -16.86 -4.36 -7.97
CA PHE A 67 -16.48 -2.98 -7.62
C PHE A 67 -17.19 -1.94 -8.47
N GLY A 68 -17.99 -2.39 -9.45
CA GLY A 68 -18.75 -1.56 -10.38
C GLY A 68 -17.91 -0.90 -11.46
N VAL A 69 -16.83 -1.56 -11.85
CA VAL A 69 -15.95 -1.23 -12.97
C VAL A 69 -15.70 -2.47 -13.82
N GLU A 70 -15.14 -2.29 -15.03
CA GLU A 70 -14.63 -3.36 -15.87
C GLU A 70 -13.11 -3.31 -15.86
N ILE A 71 -12.45 -4.42 -15.46
CA ILE A 71 -10.99 -4.50 -15.37
C ILE A 71 -10.44 -5.42 -16.46
N ALA A 72 -9.45 -4.91 -17.19
CA ALA A 72 -8.59 -5.70 -18.04
C ALA A 72 -7.15 -5.67 -17.52
N TYR A 73 -6.41 -6.75 -17.72
CA TYR A 73 -5.03 -6.89 -17.24
C TYR A 73 -4.04 -6.95 -18.39
N SER A 74 -2.89 -6.31 -18.19
CA SER A 74 -1.73 -6.40 -19.08
C SER A 74 -0.55 -6.95 -18.30
N PHE A 75 -0.17 -8.20 -18.56
CA PHE A 75 0.99 -8.83 -17.93
C PHE A 75 2.29 -8.29 -18.52
N GLU A 76 3.18 -7.75 -17.69
CA GLU A 76 4.53 -7.34 -18.07
C GLU A 76 5.52 -8.46 -17.77
N GLY A 77 5.91 -9.19 -18.81
CA GLY A 77 6.81 -10.31 -18.70
C GLY A 77 6.74 -11.24 -19.91
N ARG A 78 7.34 -12.41 -19.76
CA ARG A 78 7.38 -13.49 -20.77
C ARG A 78 7.12 -14.85 -20.12
N ILE A 79 6.80 -15.84 -20.93
CA ILE A 79 6.77 -17.24 -20.49
C ILE A 79 8.12 -17.87 -20.81
N GLU A 80 8.77 -18.46 -19.84
CA GLU A 80 10.03 -19.18 -19.98
C GLU A 80 9.89 -20.53 -19.27
N ASP A 81 10.11 -21.62 -19.99
CA ASP A 81 9.94 -23.01 -19.49
C ASP A 81 8.56 -23.31 -18.85
N GLY A 82 7.51 -22.60 -19.30
CA GLY A 82 6.15 -22.73 -18.77
C GLY A 82 5.86 -21.88 -17.53
N GLU A 83 6.83 -21.13 -17.03
CA GLU A 83 6.67 -20.21 -15.91
C GLU A 83 6.56 -18.75 -16.40
N LEU A 84 5.74 -17.96 -15.68
CA LEU A 84 5.61 -16.52 -15.92
C LEU A 84 6.79 -15.78 -15.30
N ILE A 85 7.64 -15.21 -16.14
CA ILE A 85 8.78 -14.39 -15.72
C ILE A 85 8.43 -12.92 -15.91
N GLY A 86 8.32 -12.18 -14.81
CA GLY A 86 8.08 -10.75 -14.85
C GLY A 86 9.28 -9.98 -15.42
N ASP A 87 9.02 -9.15 -16.43
CA ASP A 87 10.01 -8.29 -17.09
C ASP A 87 9.39 -6.91 -17.32
N ALA A 88 9.68 -6.00 -16.38
CA ALA A 88 9.05 -4.69 -16.35
C ALA A 88 9.51 -3.83 -17.54
N LEU A 89 8.55 -3.31 -18.30
CA LEU A 89 8.78 -2.40 -19.41
C LEU A 89 8.94 -0.93 -18.99
N GLY A 90 8.90 -0.65 -17.69
CA GLY A 90 8.76 0.70 -17.17
C GLY A 90 7.33 1.23 -17.32
N SER A 91 6.99 2.24 -16.56
CA SER A 91 5.61 2.72 -16.44
C SER A 91 5.02 3.22 -17.78
N ALA A 92 5.76 3.94 -18.59
CA ALA A 92 5.31 4.38 -19.92
C ALA A 92 5.41 3.29 -20.98
N GLY A 93 6.40 2.40 -20.88
CA GLY A 93 6.52 1.25 -21.79
C GLY A 93 5.35 0.28 -21.65
N GLY A 94 4.87 0.06 -20.43
CA GLY A 94 3.65 -0.72 -20.18
C GLY A 94 2.41 -0.09 -20.80
N LEU A 95 2.23 1.23 -20.65
CA LEU A 95 1.16 1.99 -21.35
C LEU A 95 1.24 1.82 -22.86
N LYS A 96 2.44 1.97 -23.43
CA LYS A 96 2.65 1.86 -24.88
C LYS A 96 2.36 0.46 -25.40
N LYS A 97 2.74 -0.59 -24.66
CA LYS A 97 2.41 -1.98 -25.01
C LYS A 97 0.90 -2.19 -25.14
N ILE A 98 0.12 -1.68 -24.19
CA ILE A 98 -1.34 -1.78 -24.20
C ILE A 98 -1.91 -1.05 -25.42
N GLN A 99 -1.46 0.18 -25.66
CA GLN A 99 -1.93 0.99 -26.79
C GLN A 99 -1.60 0.37 -28.14
N ASP A 100 -0.40 -0.19 -28.30
CA ASP A 100 0.02 -0.85 -29.54
C ASP A 100 -0.77 -2.13 -29.80
N PHE A 101 -1.23 -2.81 -28.75
CA PHE A 101 -1.97 -4.07 -28.88
C PHE A 101 -3.44 -3.86 -29.25
N GLN A 102 -4.16 -2.96 -28.57
CA GLN A 102 -5.62 -2.82 -28.72
C GLN A 102 -6.14 -1.38 -28.82
N LYS A 103 -5.27 -0.38 -28.81
CA LYS A 103 -5.67 1.04 -28.82
C LYS A 103 -6.69 1.37 -27.71
N PHE A 104 -6.45 0.86 -26.51
CA PHE A 104 -7.35 0.99 -25.36
C PHE A 104 -7.59 2.44 -24.94
N PHE A 105 -6.55 3.28 -25.11
CA PHE A 105 -6.62 4.69 -24.70
C PHE A 105 -7.01 5.56 -25.92
N ASP A 106 -8.29 5.85 -26.07
CA ASP A 106 -8.87 6.61 -27.21
C ASP A 106 -9.43 7.99 -26.83
N ASP A 107 -9.48 8.35 -25.55
CA ASP A 107 -9.85 9.66 -25.00
C ASP A 107 -8.87 10.01 -23.86
N THR A 108 -9.06 11.17 -23.21
CA THR A 108 -8.34 11.58 -22.01
C THR A 108 -8.38 10.48 -20.97
N PHE A 109 -7.25 10.07 -20.45
CA PHE A 109 -7.18 8.99 -19.46
C PHE A 109 -6.35 9.34 -18.23
N VAL A 110 -6.70 8.70 -17.12
CA VAL A 110 -6.00 8.85 -15.83
C VAL A 110 -5.05 7.67 -15.62
N VAL A 111 -3.86 7.94 -15.11
CA VAL A 111 -2.89 6.94 -14.67
C VAL A 111 -2.62 7.13 -13.18
N LEU A 112 -2.79 6.06 -12.40
CA LEU A 112 -2.57 6.04 -10.96
C LEU A 112 -1.52 4.99 -10.59
N CYS A 113 -0.63 5.31 -9.65
CA CYS A 113 0.20 4.30 -8.99
C CYS A 113 -0.67 3.45 -8.06
N GLY A 114 -0.62 2.12 -8.20
CA GLY A 114 -1.51 1.17 -7.52
C GLY A 114 -1.27 0.99 -6.02
N ASP A 115 -0.35 1.74 -5.45
CA ASP A 115 0.14 1.62 -4.08
C ASP A 115 -0.06 2.88 -3.23
N ALA A 116 -0.89 3.82 -3.70
CA ALA A 116 -1.19 5.06 -2.99
C ALA A 116 -2.63 5.11 -2.49
N LEU A 117 -2.81 5.60 -1.27
CA LEU A 117 -4.11 5.95 -0.71
C LEU A 117 -4.35 7.44 -0.98
N ILE A 118 -5.41 7.77 -1.73
CA ILE A 118 -5.68 9.14 -2.22
C ILE A 118 -7.18 9.46 -2.13
N ASP A 119 -7.50 10.72 -1.85
CA ASP A 119 -8.88 11.25 -1.85
C ASP A 119 -9.04 12.45 -2.80
N LEU A 120 -8.40 12.37 -3.97
CA LEU A 120 -8.38 13.41 -4.98
C LEU A 120 -9.71 13.53 -5.74
N ASP A 121 -10.20 14.76 -5.95
CA ASP A 121 -11.27 15.03 -6.92
C ASP A 121 -10.73 14.90 -8.36
N LEU A 122 -10.90 13.69 -8.92
CA LEU A 122 -10.47 13.38 -10.29
C LEU A 122 -11.27 14.16 -11.34
N SER A 123 -12.54 14.47 -11.07
CA SER A 123 -13.39 15.24 -12.00
C SER A 123 -12.87 16.66 -12.15
N GLU A 124 -12.49 17.32 -11.07
CA GLU A 124 -11.86 18.64 -11.10
C GLU A 124 -10.48 18.59 -11.76
N ALA A 125 -9.71 17.52 -11.53
CA ALA A 125 -8.42 17.33 -12.18
C ALA A 125 -8.56 17.23 -13.70
N VAL A 126 -9.49 16.43 -14.21
CA VAL A 126 -9.80 16.33 -15.66
C VAL A 126 -10.25 17.66 -16.23
N LYS A 127 -11.12 18.37 -15.54
CA LYS A 127 -11.59 19.68 -15.95
C LYS A 127 -10.41 20.65 -16.13
N ARG A 128 -9.53 20.77 -15.15
CA ARG A 128 -8.33 21.64 -15.22
C ARG A 128 -7.36 21.24 -16.33
N HIS A 129 -7.19 19.94 -16.52
CA HIS A 129 -6.38 19.40 -17.62
C HIS A 129 -6.91 19.88 -18.98
N LYS A 130 -8.21 19.73 -19.23
CA LYS A 130 -8.86 20.16 -20.47
C LYS A 130 -8.87 21.69 -20.64
N GLU A 131 -9.11 22.46 -19.58
CA GLU A 131 -9.06 23.93 -19.62
C GLU A 131 -7.68 24.48 -20.00
N LYS A 132 -6.60 23.77 -19.63
CA LYS A 132 -5.23 24.15 -20.02
C LYS A 132 -4.86 23.69 -21.45
N GLY A 133 -5.71 22.90 -22.12
CA GLY A 133 -5.36 22.26 -23.39
C GLY A 133 -4.10 21.39 -23.26
N ALA A 134 -3.96 20.71 -22.15
CA ALA A 134 -2.77 19.94 -21.83
C ALA A 134 -2.72 18.65 -22.63
N LEU A 135 -1.52 18.27 -23.11
CA LEU A 135 -1.21 16.92 -23.59
C LEU A 135 -0.98 15.96 -22.40
N ALA A 136 -0.34 16.50 -21.38
CA ALA A 136 -0.05 15.80 -20.15
C ALA A 136 -0.23 16.72 -18.95
N SER A 137 -0.81 16.18 -17.87
CA SER A 137 -0.82 16.82 -16.56
C SER A 137 -0.37 15.86 -15.50
N LEU A 138 0.38 16.35 -14.52
CA LEU A 138 0.71 15.59 -13.32
C LEU A 138 0.15 16.32 -12.10
N ILE A 139 -0.37 15.57 -11.15
CA ILE A 139 -0.83 16.12 -9.88
C ILE A 139 0.37 16.25 -8.94
N THR A 140 0.48 17.41 -8.31
CA THR A 140 1.60 17.71 -7.42
C THR A 140 1.15 17.99 -6.00
N LYS A 141 2.05 17.71 -5.07
CA LYS A 141 1.93 18.07 -3.65
C LYS A 141 3.23 18.73 -3.19
N ARG A 142 3.15 19.56 -2.15
CA ARG A 142 4.35 20.08 -1.51
C ARG A 142 4.73 19.19 -0.33
N VAL A 143 6.01 18.92 -0.18
CA VAL A 143 6.58 18.16 0.94
C VAL A 143 7.66 18.97 1.64
N SER A 144 8.01 18.57 2.86
CA SER A 144 9.15 19.13 3.56
C SER A 144 10.48 18.82 2.84
N LYS A 145 11.46 19.68 3.00
CA LYS A 145 12.74 19.60 2.27
C LYS A 145 13.49 18.27 2.48
N ASP A 146 13.35 17.65 3.63
CA ASP A 146 13.94 16.34 3.95
C ASP A 146 13.31 15.17 3.19
N GLN A 147 12.10 15.35 2.67
CA GLN A 147 11.37 14.31 1.94
C GLN A 147 11.55 14.33 0.43
N VAL A 148 12.05 15.43 -0.14
CA VAL A 148 12.14 15.60 -1.61
C VAL A 148 12.94 14.51 -2.32
N SER A 149 13.98 13.96 -1.66
CA SER A 149 14.82 12.89 -2.23
C SER A 149 14.10 11.55 -2.44
N SER A 150 12.89 11.41 -1.90
CA SER A 150 12.08 10.20 -2.07
C SER A 150 11.23 10.23 -3.34
N TYR A 151 11.05 11.40 -3.96
CA TYR A 151 10.10 11.65 -5.04
C TYR A 151 10.70 12.40 -6.23
N GLY A 152 10.00 12.38 -7.35
CA GLY A 152 10.32 13.26 -8.47
C GLY A 152 9.97 14.72 -8.12
N VAL A 153 10.90 15.64 -8.31
CA VAL A 153 10.70 17.08 -8.07
C VAL A 153 10.31 17.78 -9.37
N VAL A 154 9.31 18.64 -9.28
CA VAL A 154 8.70 19.35 -10.42
C VAL A 154 8.91 20.84 -10.29
N VAL A 155 9.47 21.46 -11.33
CA VAL A 155 9.63 22.91 -11.43
C VAL A 155 8.69 23.47 -12.50
N THR A 156 7.94 24.50 -12.16
CA THR A 156 6.93 25.12 -13.06
C THR A 156 7.19 26.61 -13.24
N ASP A 157 6.66 27.17 -14.33
CA ASP A 157 6.48 28.61 -14.46
C ASP A 157 5.22 29.11 -13.73
N GLU A 158 4.88 30.39 -13.93
CA GLU A 158 3.71 31.06 -13.31
C GLU A 158 2.37 30.53 -13.83
N GLU A 159 2.35 29.88 -15.00
CA GLU A 159 1.15 29.28 -15.63
C GLU A 159 1.03 27.78 -15.31
N ASP A 160 1.82 27.27 -14.36
CA ASP A 160 1.95 25.84 -13.97
C ASP A 160 2.53 24.93 -15.06
N ARG A 161 3.10 25.47 -16.14
CA ARG A 161 3.76 24.66 -17.15
C ARG A 161 5.05 24.10 -16.60
N VAL A 162 5.27 22.80 -16.79
CA VAL A 162 6.48 22.12 -16.29
C VAL A 162 7.70 22.56 -17.10
N LYS A 163 8.73 23.05 -16.43
CA LYS A 163 10.00 23.51 -16.98
C LYS A 163 11.16 22.56 -16.70
N ALA A 164 11.09 21.82 -15.61
CA ALA A 164 12.07 20.80 -15.28
C ALA A 164 11.44 19.69 -14.42
N PHE A 165 11.97 18.51 -14.58
CA PHE A 165 11.65 17.34 -13.77
C PHE A 165 12.94 16.69 -13.32
N GLN A 166 13.04 16.39 -12.02
CA GLN A 166 14.20 15.71 -11.43
C GLN A 166 13.72 14.44 -10.72
N GLU A 167 14.14 13.27 -11.18
CA GLU A 167 13.80 12.01 -10.51
C GLU A 167 14.69 11.80 -9.27
N LYS A 168 14.08 11.84 -8.09
CA LYS A 168 14.71 11.59 -6.78
C LYS A 168 16.06 12.30 -6.58
N PRO A 169 16.11 13.64 -6.69
CA PRO A 169 17.35 14.37 -6.52
C PRO A 169 17.86 14.26 -5.07
N SER A 170 19.13 14.48 -4.84
CA SER A 170 19.60 14.71 -3.47
C SER A 170 18.99 16.00 -2.90
N ILE A 171 18.84 16.07 -1.58
CA ILE A 171 18.25 17.22 -0.89
C ILE A 171 18.93 18.55 -1.27
N GLU A 172 20.26 18.48 -1.48
CA GLU A 172 21.08 19.63 -1.84
C GLU A 172 20.85 20.12 -3.28
N ASN A 173 20.51 19.19 -4.19
CA ASN A 173 20.32 19.45 -5.62
C ASN A 173 18.86 19.61 -6.03
N ALA A 174 17.92 19.45 -5.10
CA ALA A 174 16.50 19.61 -5.38
C ALA A 174 16.14 21.05 -5.74
N LEU A 175 15.55 21.27 -6.92
CA LEU A 175 15.17 22.58 -7.44
C LEU A 175 13.88 23.14 -6.84
N GLY A 176 13.17 22.36 -6.02
CA GLY A 176 11.92 22.77 -5.41
C GLY A 176 11.40 21.76 -4.38
N ASP A 177 10.19 22.03 -3.91
CA ASP A 177 9.46 21.24 -2.93
C ASP A 177 8.13 20.64 -3.47
N LYS A 178 7.78 20.98 -4.74
CA LYS A 178 6.67 20.35 -5.43
C LYS A 178 7.09 18.98 -5.92
N ILE A 179 6.36 17.94 -5.55
CA ILE A 179 6.68 16.56 -5.91
C ILE A 179 5.62 15.95 -6.81
N ASN A 180 6.05 14.96 -7.59
CA ASN A 180 5.23 14.07 -8.36
C ASN A 180 4.53 13.07 -7.44
N THR A 181 3.20 12.99 -7.50
CA THR A 181 2.38 12.09 -6.67
C THR A 181 2.04 10.76 -7.32
N GLY A 182 2.50 10.52 -8.56
CA GLY A 182 2.16 9.30 -9.30
C GLY A 182 0.73 9.30 -9.87
N ILE A 183 0.14 10.48 -10.03
CA ILE A 183 -1.19 10.67 -10.59
C ILE A 183 -1.07 11.53 -11.84
N TYR A 184 -1.48 11.00 -12.98
CA TYR A 184 -1.30 11.65 -14.28
C TYR A 184 -2.59 11.66 -15.09
N LEU A 185 -2.76 12.70 -15.90
CA LEU A 185 -3.77 12.78 -16.94
C LEU A 185 -3.06 12.94 -18.29
N PHE A 186 -3.44 12.15 -19.25
CA PHE A 186 -2.84 12.14 -20.58
C PHE A 186 -3.91 12.18 -21.67
N GLU A 187 -3.60 12.87 -22.78
CA GLU A 187 -4.30 12.72 -24.03
C GLU A 187 -3.67 11.58 -24.86
N PRO A 188 -4.41 10.91 -25.75
CA PRO A 188 -3.90 9.78 -26.56
C PRO A 188 -2.65 10.13 -27.36
N GLU A 189 -2.45 11.38 -27.76
CA GLU A 189 -1.28 11.84 -28.49
C GLU A 189 0.04 11.68 -27.71
N ILE A 190 -0.03 11.43 -26.39
CA ILE A 190 1.14 11.12 -25.54
C ILE A 190 1.95 9.94 -26.07
N PHE A 191 1.28 8.98 -26.74
CA PHE A 191 1.93 7.81 -27.29
C PHE A 191 2.88 8.10 -28.46
N ASN A 192 2.85 9.30 -29.04
CA ASN A 192 3.83 9.74 -30.04
C ASN A 192 5.21 10.00 -29.40
N TYR A 193 5.27 10.19 -28.10
CA TYR A 193 6.49 10.43 -27.31
C TYR A 193 7.11 9.16 -26.76
N ILE A 194 6.37 8.04 -26.76
CA ILE A 194 6.78 6.78 -26.14
C ILE A 194 7.20 5.77 -27.22
N PRO A 195 8.44 5.25 -27.20
CA PRO A 195 8.89 4.26 -28.17
C PRO A 195 8.23 2.89 -27.94
N SER A 196 7.89 2.18 -29.01
CA SER A 196 7.36 0.81 -28.93
C SER A 196 8.43 -0.22 -28.59
N GLY A 197 8.09 -1.23 -27.77
CA GLY A 197 8.90 -2.42 -27.51
C GLY A 197 10.20 -2.16 -26.75
N LYS A 198 10.31 -1.06 -26.03
CA LYS A 198 11.47 -0.71 -25.21
C LYS A 198 11.04 -0.32 -23.78
N PRO A 199 11.87 -0.62 -22.79
CA PRO A 199 11.67 -0.07 -21.46
C PRO A 199 11.67 1.47 -21.51
N PHE A 200 10.66 2.09 -20.90
CA PHE A 200 10.49 3.54 -20.87
C PHE A 200 9.67 3.93 -19.64
N ASP A 201 10.20 4.84 -18.84
CA ASP A 201 9.55 5.26 -17.59
C ASP A 201 8.90 6.65 -17.73
N ILE A 202 7.78 6.87 -17.05
CA ILE A 202 7.06 8.14 -17.09
C ILE A 202 7.92 9.27 -16.48
N GLY A 203 8.55 9.02 -15.34
CA GLY A 203 9.32 10.03 -14.60
C GLY A 203 10.70 10.29 -15.22
N SER A 204 11.48 9.25 -15.43
CA SER A 204 12.88 9.38 -15.87
C SER A 204 13.05 9.63 -17.37
N ASP A 205 12.09 9.19 -18.20
CA ASP A 205 12.23 9.25 -19.65
C ASP A 205 11.19 10.16 -20.31
N LEU A 206 9.89 9.95 -20.04
CA LEU A 206 8.81 10.67 -20.73
C LEU A 206 8.78 12.15 -20.32
N PHE A 207 8.79 12.46 -19.04
CA PHE A 207 8.66 13.84 -18.57
C PHE A 207 9.81 14.75 -19.01
N PRO A 208 11.10 14.34 -18.92
CA PRO A 208 12.19 15.11 -19.49
C PRO A 208 12.01 15.37 -20.99
N LYS A 209 11.57 14.35 -21.76
CA LYS A 209 11.32 14.49 -23.20
C LYS A 209 10.20 15.48 -23.50
N LEU A 210 9.09 15.46 -22.76
CA LEU A 210 8.00 16.43 -22.92
C LEU A 210 8.48 17.87 -22.68
N VAL A 211 9.33 18.06 -21.68
CA VAL A 211 9.93 19.37 -21.37
C VAL A 211 10.86 19.83 -22.48
N GLU A 212 11.75 18.96 -22.96
CA GLU A 212 12.71 19.24 -24.04
C GLU A 212 12.01 19.62 -25.36
N GLU A 213 10.95 18.88 -25.72
CA GLU A 213 10.18 19.12 -26.94
C GLU A 213 9.16 20.25 -26.78
N GLY A 214 9.06 20.87 -25.60
CA GLY A 214 8.16 21.98 -25.32
C GLY A 214 6.67 21.61 -25.41
N ALA A 215 6.32 20.35 -25.11
CA ALA A 215 4.95 19.88 -25.13
C ALA A 215 4.04 20.62 -24.13
N PRO A 216 2.70 20.66 -24.33
CA PRO A 216 1.75 21.19 -23.35
C PRO A 216 1.67 20.31 -22.10
N PHE A 217 2.64 20.44 -21.21
CA PHE A 217 2.80 19.62 -20.00
C PHE A 217 2.68 20.51 -18.76
N TYR A 218 1.71 20.23 -17.89
CA TYR A 218 1.35 21.07 -16.74
C TYR A 218 1.37 20.30 -15.43
N ALA A 219 1.67 21.00 -14.34
CA ALA A 219 1.58 20.50 -12.97
C ALA A 219 0.35 21.11 -12.28
N LEU A 220 -0.58 20.26 -11.88
CA LEU A 220 -1.80 20.68 -11.21
C LEU A 220 -1.62 20.55 -9.69
N ALA A 221 -1.53 21.67 -9.00
CA ALA A 221 -1.55 21.69 -7.54
C ALA A 221 -3.00 21.56 -7.06
N MET A 222 -3.27 20.49 -6.28
CA MET A 222 -4.59 20.21 -5.71
C MET A 222 -4.48 19.92 -4.22
N ASP A 223 -5.57 20.15 -3.48
CA ASP A 223 -5.66 19.84 -2.06
C ASP A 223 -6.35 18.48 -1.89
N PHE A 224 -5.62 17.49 -1.40
CA PHE A 224 -6.10 16.14 -1.18
C PHE A 224 -5.17 15.39 -0.23
N GLU A 225 -5.66 14.35 0.43
CA GLU A 225 -4.81 13.44 1.17
C GLU A 225 -4.14 12.43 0.22
N TRP A 226 -2.86 12.22 0.46
CA TRP A 226 -2.05 11.32 -0.34
C TRP A 226 -1.01 10.61 0.53
N VAL A 227 -1.07 9.30 0.54
CA VAL A 227 -0.10 8.45 1.24
C VAL A 227 0.39 7.37 0.27
N ASP A 228 1.58 7.56 -0.27
CA ASP A 228 2.31 6.53 -1.01
C ASP A 228 2.86 5.49 -0.04
N ILE A 229 2.55 4.21 -0.23
CA ILE A 229 3.09 3.11 0.57
C ILE A 229 4.44 2.68 -0.01
N GLY A 230 5.40 3.59 0.04
CA GLY A 230 6.74 3.39 -0.52
C GLY A 230 7.67 2.54 0.34
N LYS A 231 7.48 2.57 1.65
CA LYS A 231 8.31 1.91 2.69
C LYS A 231 7.42 1.48 3.85
N VAL A 232 7.95 0.66 4.75
CA VAL A 232 7.25 0.26 5.99
C VAL A 232 6.80 1.47 6.84
N PRO A 233 7.61 2.52 7.07
CA PRO A 233 7.14 3.73 7.77
C PRO A 233 5.95 4.43 7.11
N ASP A 234 5.86 4.40 5.78
CA ASP A 234 4.73 4.99 5.04
C ASP A 234 3.44 4.18 5.27
N TYR A 235 3.55 2.85 5.31
CA TYR A 235 2.43 1.98 5.65
C TYR A 235 1.91 2.26 7.08
N TRP A 236 2.79 2.44 8.03
CA TRP A 236 2.42 2.85 9.39
C TRP A 236 1.68 4.19 9.41
N ARG A 237 2.19 5.15 8.66
CA ARG A 237 1.54 6.46 8.51
C ARG A 237 0.14 6.32 7.90
N ALA A 238 -0.03 5.48 6.87
CA ALA A 238 -1.33 5.21 6.25
C ALA A 238 -2.35 4.66 7.26
N ILE A 239 -2.00 3.60 7.99
CA ILE A 239 -2.87 3.01 9.02
C ILE A 239 -3.22 4.03 10.11
N ARG A 240 -2.23 4.81 10.58
CA ARG A 240 -2.45 5.84 11.60
C ARG A 240 -3.41 6.93 11.12
N ASN A 241 -3.23 7.43 9.92
CA ASN A 241 -4.08 8.50 9.36
C ASN A 241 -5.52 8.01 9.17
N VAL A 242 -5.69 6.79 8.66
CA VAL A 242 -7.01 6.16 8.53
C VAL A 242 -7.69 5.99 9.89
N LEU A 243 -6.99 5.43 10.88
CA LEU A 243 -7.55 5.21 12.23
C LEU A 243 -7.91 6.53 12.95
N LYS A 244 -7.23 7.63 12.63
CA LYS A 244 -7.54 8.98 13.16
C LYS A 244 -8.68 9.68 12.41
N GLY A 245 -9.09 9.17 11.25
CA GLY A 245 -10.09 9.81 10.39
C GLY A 245 -9.52 10.95 9.54
N ASP A 246 -8.20 11.00 9.35
CA ASP A 246 -7.54 12.04 8.56
C ASP A 246 -7.74 11.81 7.04
N VAL A 247 -8.08 10.58 6.61
CA VAL A 247 -8.37 10.23 5.21
C VAL A 247 -9.89 10.19 5.00
N ARG A 248 -10.44 11.18 4.33
CA ARG A 248 -11.89 11.46 4.27
C ARG A 248 -12.74 10.34 3.66
N GLN A 249 -12.22 9.62 2.67
CA GLN A 249 -12.95 8.59 1.93
C GLN A 249 -12.84 7.19 2.54
N VAL A 250 -12.06 7.02 3.62
CA VAL A 250 -11.88 5.73 4.25
C VAL A 250 -12.72 5.61 5.50
N GLU A 251 -13.83 4.89 5.39
CA GLU A 251 -14.61 4.49 6.56
C GLU A 251 -13.90 3.33 7.28
N ILE A 252 -13.77 3.44 8.60
CA ILE A 252 -13.25 2.35 9.43
C ILE A 252 -14.33 1.27 9.49
N PRO A 253 -14.05 0.04 9.00
CA PRO A 253 -15.07 -0.99 8.89
C PRO A 253 -15.50 -1.53 10.28
N GLY A 254 -16.70 -2.11 10.34
CA GLY A 254 -17.20 -2.79 11.52
C GLY A 254 -17.98 -1.90 12.49
N LYS A 255 -17.89 -2.19 13.78
CA LYS A 255 -18.62 -1.47 14.85
C LYS A 255 -17.67 -0.76 15.78
N GLN A 256 -18.00 0.47 16.14
CA GLN A 256 -17.36 1.14 17.24
C GLN A 256 -17.91 0.61 18.57
N VAL A 257 -17.11 -0.18 19.30
CA VAL A 257 -17.51 -0.79 20.58
C VAL A 257 -17.21 0.11 21.78
N ARG A 258 -16.21 0.97 21.65
CA ARG A 258 -15.85 2.05 22.60
C ARG A 258 -15.31 3.25 21.81
N PRO A 259 -15.21 4.46 22.39
CA PRO A 259 -14.64 5.61 21.68
C PRO A 259 -13.26 5.30 21.12
N GLY A 260 -13.12 5.40 19.78
CA GLY A 260 -11.87 5.11 19.04
C GLY A 260 -11.50 3.62 18.95
N ILE A 261 -12.40 2.69 19.30
CA ILE A 261 -12.16 1.24 19.20
C ILE A 261 -13.20 0.62 18.28
N TYR A 262 -12.74 0.10 17.15
CA TYR A 262 -13.54 -0.48 16.10
C TYR A 262 -13.26 -1.98 15.99
N THR A 263 -14.30 -2.77 15.78
CA THR A 263 -14.19 -4.21 15.66
C THR A 263 -14.93 -4.74 14.43
N GLY A 264 -14.34 -5.71 13.75
CA GLY A 264 -15.02 -6.50 12.74
C GLY A 264 -16.03 -7.46 13.34
N LEU A 265 -16.54 -8.36 12.50
CA LEU A 265 -17.55 -9.35 12.88
C LEU A 265 -16.99 -10.35 13.90
N ASN A 266 -17.78 -10.64 14.97
CA ASN A 266 -17.52 -11.75 15.91
C ASN A 266 -16.12 -11.68 16.58
N VAL A 267 -15.73 -10.52 17.06
CA VAL A 267 -14.53 -10.39 17.91
C VAL A 267 -14.87 -10.86 19.34
N ALA A 268 -14.11 -11.85 19.82
CA ALA A 268 -14.25 -12.41 21.15
C ALA A 268 -13.29 -11.68 22.12
N ALA A 269 -13.82 -10.78 22.94
CA ALA A 269 -13.04 -10.03 23.93
C ALA A 269 -13.91 -9.62 25.13
N ASN A 270 -13.35 -9.72 26.32
CA ASN A 270 -13.95 -9.13 27.52
C ASN A 270 -13.39 -7.72 27.74
N TRP A 271 -14.03 -6.72 27.14
CA TRP A 271 -13.56 -5.34 27.14
C TRP A 271 -13.38 -4.72 28.53
N ASP A 272 -13.93 -5.31 29.60
CA ASP A 272 -13.77 -4.84 30.97
C ASP A 272 -12.52 -5.40 31.65
N LYS A 273 -11.90 -6.41 31.05
CA LYS A 273 -10.68 -7.07 31.55
C LYS A 273 -9.44 -6.80 30.72
N ILE A 274 -9.55 -6.00 29.66
CA ILE A 274 -8.45 -5.57 28.80
C ILE A 274 -8.26 -4.06 28.90
N ASN A 275 -6.99 -3.64 28.85
CA ASN A 275 -6.64 -2.22 28.83
C ASN A 275 -6.58 -1.72 27.39
N VAL A 276 -7.45 -0.77 27.02
CA VAL A 276 -7.49 -0.26 25.66
C VAL A 276 -7.44 1.25 25.60
N LYS A 277 -6.61 1.80 24.70
CA LYS A 277 -6.52 3.23 24.43
C LYS A 277 -6.42 3.44 22.92
N GLY A 278 -7.52 3.88 22.29
CA GLY A 278 -7.60 4.09 20.83
C GLY A 278 -6.74 5.21 20.26
N PRO A 279 -6.71 5.33 18.92
CA PRO A 279 -7.54 4.61 17.96
C PRO A 279 -7.05 3.19 17.66
N ILE A 280 -7.97 2.22 17.61
CA ILE A 280 -7.66 0.80 17.40
C ILE A 280 -8.70 0.19 16.45
N TYR A 281 -8.21 -0.65 15.54
CA TYR A 281 -9.04 -1.54 14.75
C TYR A 281 -8.69 -3.00 15.05
N VAL A 282 -9.72 -3.83 15.28
CA VAL A 282 -9.59 -5.28 15.47
C VAL A 282 -10.43 -6.00 14.42
N GLY A 283 -9.78 -6.78 13.57
CA GLY A 283 -10.41 -7.58 12.52
C GLY A 283 -11.35 -8.65 13.06
N GLY A 284 -12.29 -9.08 12.22
CA GLY A 284 -13.29 -10.07 12.58
C GLY A 284 -12.70 -11.42 13.00
N MET A 285 -13.46 -12.21 13.79
CA MET A 285 -13.06 -13.54 14.28
C MET A 285 -11.81 -13.56 15.16
N THR A 286 -11.32 -12.40 15.60
CA THR A 286 -10.16 -12.28 16.48
C THR A 286 -10.54 -12.52 17.94
N ARG A 287 -9.72 -13.26 18.66
CA ARG A 287 -9.85 -13.52 20.09
C ARG A 287 -8.80 -12.74 20.86
N ILE A 288 -9.25 -12.03 21.89
CA ILE A 288 -8.38 -11.29 22.82
C ILE A 288 -8.66 -11.77 24.22
N GLU A 289 -7.66 -12.29 24.89
CA GLU A 289 -7.76 -12.86 26.24
C GLU A 289 -7.68 -11.78 27.33
N ASP A 290 -7.95 -12.17 28.57
CA ASP A 290 -7.95 -11.26 29.71
C ASP A 290 -6.54 -10.67 29.96
N GLY A 291 -6.46 -9.49 30.56
CA GLY A 291 -5.19 -8.84 30.90
C GLY A 291 -4.41 -8.23 29.73
N VAL A 292 -4.87 -8.38 28.49
CA VAL A 292 -4.22 -7.79 27.31
C VAL A 292 -4.26 -6.26 27.37
N THR A 293 -3.18 -5.62 26.91
CA THR A 293 -3.08 -4.17 26.75
C THR A 293 -2.94 -3.81 25.29
N ILE A 294 -3.82 -2.95 24.75
CA ILE A 294 -3.75 -2.46 23.37
C ILE A 294 -3.76 -0.93 23.38
N VAL A 295 -2.70 -0.34 22.84
CA VAL A 295 -2.54 1.11 22.71
C VAL A 295 -2.48 1.48 21.23
N GLY A 296 -3.30 2.42 20.85
CA GLY A 296 -3.34 2.90 19.46
C GLY A 296 -2.34 4.03 19.15
N PRO A 297 -2.15 4.30 17.87
CA PRO A 297 -2.84 3.71 16.73
C PRO A 297 -2.37 2.29 16.43
N SER A 298 -3.25 1.30 16.59
CA SER A 298 -2.92 -0.11 16.36
C SER A 298 -3.98 -0.79 15.48
N MET A 299 -3.52 -1.69 14.61
CA MET A 299 -4.35 -2.55 13.77
C MET A 299 -4.08 -4.01 14.11
N ILE A 300 -5.13 -4.76 14.38
CA ILE A 300 -5.08 -6.21 14.51
C ILE A 300 -5.95 -6.80 13.41
N GLY A 301 -5.37 -7.63 12.56
CA GLY A 301 -6.03 -8.31 11.45
C GLY A 301 -7.09 -9.33 11.91
N PRO A 302 -7.85 -9.89 10.97
CA PRO A 302 -8.84 -10.90 11.27
C PRO A 302 -8.22 -12.24 11.72
N SER A 303 -9.01 -13.02 12.46
CA SER A 303 -8.65 -14.38 12.89
C SER A 303 -7.35 -14.48 13.70
N CYS A 304 -6.98 -13.42 14.40
CA CYS A 304 -5.84 -13.41 15.31
C CYS A 304 -6.22 -13.97 16.69
N CYS A 305 -5.21 -14.41 17.43
CA CYS A 305 -5.32 -14.76 18.83
C CYS A 305 -4.29 -13.96 19.64
N ILE A 306 -4.76 -13.10 20.55
CA ILE A 306 -3.91 -12.30 21.42
C ILE A 306 -4.07 -12.89 22.83
N CYS A 307 -3.02 -13.56 23.30
CA CYS A 307 -3.05 -14.31 24.58
C CYS A 307 -2.90 -13.40 25.79
N GLU A 308 -3.23 -13.97 26.96
CA GLU A 308 -3.26 -13.30 28.26
C GLU A 308 -2.02 -12.46 28.53
N GLY A 309 -2.21 -11.23 29.02
CA GLY A 309 -1.13 -10.32 29.42
C GLY A 309 -0.29 -9.74 28.28
N ALA A 310 -0.57 -10.08 27.03
CA ALA A 310 0.17 -9.52 25.89
C ALA A 310 -0.07 -8.01 25.75
N THR A 311 0.94 -7.29 25.23
CA THR A 311 0.89 -5.85 24.95
C THR A 311 1.08 -5.57 23.48
N ILE A 312 0.14 -4.84 22.89
CA ILE A 312 0.17 -4.36 21.50
C ILE A 312 0.14 -2.83 21.55
N ASP A 313 1.26 -2.18 21.32
CA ASP A 313 1.37 -0.72 21.39
C ASP A 313 1.87 -0.17 20.05
N ASN A 314 1.09 0.74 19.45
CA ASN A 314 1.40 1.37 18.17
C ASN A 314 1.90 0.33 17.14
N SER A 315 1.18 -0.79 17.04
CA SER A 315 1.62 -1.98 16.30
C SER A 315 0.59 -2.45 15.28
N ILE A 316 1.07 -3.13 14.24
CA ILE A 316 0.25 -3.67 13.15
C ILE A 316 0.40 -5.19 13.16
N ILE A 317 -0.67 -5.89 13.44
CA ILE A 317 -0.71 -7.35 13.46
C ILE A 317 -1.54 -7.82 12.26
N PHE A 318 -0.93 -8.58 11.36
CA PHE A 318 -1.64 -9.16 10.22
C PHE A 318 -2.47 -10.37 10.63
N ASP A 319 -3.35 -10.77 9.72
CA ASP A 319 -4.29 -11.87 9.88
C ASP A 319 -3.63 -13.19 10.28
N TYR A 320 -4.42 -14.02 10.99
CA TYR A 320 -4.00 -15.32 11.48
C TYR A 320 -2.76 -15.31 12.38
N SER A 321 -2.43 -14.19 13.00
CA SER A 321 -1.32 -14.15 13.95
C SER A 321 -1.76 -14.61 15.34
N LEU A 322 -0.96 -15.47 15.97
CA LEU A 322 -1.07 -15.82 17.39
C LEU A 322 0.07 -15.12 18.14
N ILE A 323 -0.30 -14.22 19.06
CA ILE A 323 0.63 -13.52 19.94
C ILE A 323 0.55 -14.17 21.30
N GLY A 324 1.65 -14.78 21.75
CA GLY A 324 1.72 -15.59 22.96
C GLY A 324 1.56 -14.79 24.26
N PRO A 325 1.39 -15.49 25.39
CA PRO A 325 1.18 -14.87 26.69
C PRO A 325 2.33 -13.92 27.07
N GLY A 326 1.99 -12.74 27.61
CA GLY A 326 2.96 -11.76 28.09
C GLY A 326 3.86 -11.11 27.03
N VAL A 327 3.70 -11.44 25.74
CA VAL A 327 4.51 -10.87 24.64
C VAL A 327 4.27 -9.37 24.52
N GLN A 328 5.35 -8.60 24.43
CA GLN A 328 5.30 -7.14 24.28
C GLN A 328 5.71 -6.70 22.89
N LEU A 329 4.78 -6.16 22.13
CA LEU A 329 4.99 -5.59 20.80
C LEU A 329 4.78 -4.07 20.85
N VAL A 330 5.88 -3.33 20.79
CA VAL A 330 5.88 -1.86 20.76
C VAL A 330 6.49 -1.42 19.42
N GLU A 331 5.70 -0.68 18.63
CA GLU A 331 6.10 -0.25 17.28
C GLU A 331 6.59 -1.43 16.42
N LYS A 332 5.81 -2.53 16.41
CA LYS A 332 6.11 -3.74 15.62
C LYS A 332 5.00 -4.03 14.61
N LEU A 333 5.43 -4.54 13.45
CA LEU A 333 4.55 -5.13 12.47
C LEU A 333 4.80 -6.63 12.46
N VAL A 334 3.77 -7.42 12.69
CA VAL A 334 3.82 -8.89 12.61
C VAL A 334 3.15 -9.33 11.33
N PHE A 335 3.90 -9.99 10.44
CA PHE A 335 3.44 -10.48 9.16
C PHE A 335 3.91 -11.92 8.92
N GLY A 336 2.99 -12.86 9.01
CA GLY A 336 3.31 -14.28 8.90
C GLY A 336 4.40 -14.69 9.90
N ARG A 337 5.56 -15.07 9.38
CA ARG A 337 6.73 -15.45 10.18
C ARG A 337 7.70 -14.30 10.46
N TYR A 338 7.37 -13.09 10.04
CA TYR A 338 8.25 -11.94 10.20
C TYR A 338 7.77 -11.00 11.28
N CYS A 339 8.71 -10.51 12.09
CA CYS A 339 8.53 -9.36 12.96
C CYS A 339 9.35 -8.20 12.42
N VAL A 340 8.68 -7.10 12.10
CA VAL A 340 9.25 -5.94 11.41
C VAL A 340 9.20 -4.74 12.32
N GLY A 341 10.33 -4.05 12.48
CA GLY A 341 10.41 -2.78 13.18
C GLY A 341 9.82 -1.65 12.33
N LYS A 342 9.53 -0.53 12.95
CA LYS A 342 8.93 0.65 12.32
C LYS A 342 9.76 1.20 11.15
N GLU A 343 11.08 1.08 11.22
CA GLU A 343 11.99 1.55 10.15
C GLU A 343 12.21 0.53 9.03
N GLY A 344 11.61 -0.68 9.16
CA GLY A 344 11.68 -1.75 8.15
C GLY A 344 12.76 -2.81 8.43
N ASP A 345 13.52 -2.69 9.51
CA ASP A 345 14.35 -3.77 10.02
C ASP A 345 13.47 -4.96 10.39
N HIS A 346 13.88 -6.15 10.04
CA HIS A 346 13.05 -7.34 10.28
C HIS A 346 13.89 -8.57 10.58
N PHE A 347 13.26 -9.52 11.24
CA PHE A 347 13.81 -10.85 11.47
C PHE A 347 12.72 -11.91 11.27
N ASP A 348 13.18 -13.09 10.90
CA ASP A 348 12.35 -14.29 10.75
C ASP A 348 12.21 -14.97 12.11
N LEU A 349 10.98 -15.13 12.59
CA LEU A 349 10.66 -15.73 13.88
C LEU A 349 11.06 -17.21 13.95
N GLN A 350 11.00 -17.93 12.83
CA GLN A 350 11.39 -19.35 12.78
C GLN A 350 12.90 -19.49 12.80
N GLU A 351 13.62 -18.71 11.99
CA GLU A 351 15.09 -18.72 11.98
C GLU A 351 15.68 -18.26 13.32
N ALA A 352 14.99 -17.34 14.00
CA ALA A 352 15.35 -16.88 15.34
C ALA A 352 14.91 -17.83 16.47
N ALA A 353 14.20 -18.93 16.16
CA ALA A 353 13.60 -19.85 17.12
C ALA A 353 12.65 -19.14 18.13
N LEU A 354 11.90 -18.14 17.65
CA LEU A 354 10.94 -17.35 18.44
C LEU A 354 9.47 -17.65 18.04
N ASP A 355 9.22 -18.69 17.26
CA ASP A 355 7.89 -19.13 16.82
C ASP A 355 6.99 -19.64 17.97
N TRP A 356 7.55 -19.83 19.15
CA TRP A 356 6.82 -20.09 20.39
C TRP A 356 6.27 -18.81 21.05
N LEU A 357 6.73 -17.63 20.66
CA LEU A 357 6.19 -16.32 21.10
C LEU A 357 5.13 -15.80 20.13
N ILE A 358 5.37 -15.96 18.82
CA ILE A 358 4.51 -15.46 17.76
C ILE A 358 4.49 -16.51 16.64
N THR A 359 3.30 -16.95 16.27
CA THR A 359 3.14 -17.95 15.21
C THR A 359 1.82 -17.74 14.44
N ASP A 360 1.52 -18.64 13.50
CA ASP A 360 0.25 -18.68 12.78
C ASP A 360 -0.84 -19.32 13.66
N ALA A 361 -1.94 -18.61 13.89
CA ALA A 361 -3.06 -19.06 14.72
C ALA A 361 -3.80 -20.30 14.17
N ARG A 362 -3.55 -20.69 12.92
CA ARG A 362 -4.10 -21.89 12.29
C ARG A 362 -3.29 -23.16 12.54
N ARG A 363 -2.09 -23.03 13.12
CA ARG A 363 -1.28 -24.21 13.48
C ARG A 363 -1.98 -25.04 14.55
N GLN A 364 -2.22 -26.30 14.26
CA GLN A 364 -2.84 -27.26 15.19
C GLN A 364 -1.79 -27.99 16.06
N ASP A 365 -0.56 -28.08 15.57
CA ASP A 365 0.54 -28.78 16.25
C ASP A 365 1.71 -27.79 16.40
N LEU A 366 1.87 -27.28 17.61
CA LEU A 366 2.97 -26.38 17.96
C LEU A 366 4.23 -27.19 18.39
N GLY A 367 4.12 -28.52 18.42
CA GLY A 367 5.15 -29.41 18.91
C GLY A 367 5.41 -29.24 20.43
N GLU A 368 6.16 -30.19 21.02
CA GLU A 368 6.64 -29.96 22.38
C GLU A 368 7.75 -28.91 22.37
N PRO A 369 7.66 -27.88 23.23
CA PRO A 369 8.70 -26.88 23.33
C PRO A 369 10.04 -27.48 23.68
N SER A 370 11.09 -27.11 23.00
CA SER A 370 12.45 -27.53 23.28
C SER A 370 12.89 -27.16 24.71
N PRO A 371 13.86 -27.85 25.32
CA PRO A 371 14.38 -27.46 26.62
C PRO A 371 14.92 -26.01 26.66
N GLN A 372 15.46 -25.51 25.52
CA GLN A 372 15.93 -24.14 25.38
C GLN A 372 14.77 -23.12 25.38
N GLN A 373 13.67 -23.44 24.69
CA GLN A 373 12.48 -22.60 24.69
C GLN A 373 11.83 -22.53 26.07
N LYS A 374 11.77 -23.66 26.80
CA LYS A 374 11.29 -23.72 28.21
C LYS A 374 12.13 -22.83 29.12
N ALA A 375 13.45 -22.96 29.05
CA ALA A 375 14.37 -22.17 29.85
C ALA A 375 14.28 -20.68 29.54
N MET A 376 14.08 -20.33 28.24
CA MET A 376 13.93 -18.94 27.81
C MET A 376 12.60 -18.34 28.27
N ALA A 377 11.51 -19.10 28.22
CA ALA A 377 10.21 -18.68 28.76
C ALA A 377 10.26 -18.41 30.27
N GLU A 378 10.91 -19.29 31.05
CA GLU A 378 11.16 -19.07 32.48
C GLU A 378 11.96 -17.78 32.75
N LEU A 379 13.03 -17.56 31.98
CA LEU A 379 13.87 -16.35 32.10
C LEU A 379 13.11 -15.05 31.79
N LEU A 380 12.19 -15.12 30.82
CA LEU A 380 11.40 -13.98 30.37
C LEU A 380 10.11 -13.80 31.21
N GLY A 381 9.79 -14.75 32.07
CA GLY A 381 8.55 -14.76 32.85
C GLY A 381 7.29 -14.85 31.98
N THR A 382 7.40 -15.57 30.86
CA THR A 382 6.28 -15.77 29.92
C THR A 382 5.89 -17.25 29.87
N ASP A 383 4.62 -17.54 29.53
CA ASP A 383 4.16 -18.89 29.25
C ASP A 383 4.35 -19.24 27.78
N LEU A 384 4.56 -20.53 27.52
CA LEU A 384 4.68 -21.04 26.15
C LEU A 384 3.30 -21.11 25.49
N ILE A 385 3.25 -20.80 24.21
CA ILE A 385 2.05 -21.01 23.39
C ILE A 385 1.65 -22.51 23.48
N GLY A 386 0.40 -22.79 23.83
CA GLY A 386 -0.12 -24.15 23.95
C GLY A 386 0.12 -24.81 25.32
N SER A 387 0.68 -24.16 26.33
CA SER A 387 0.82 -24.67 27.68
C SER A 387 -0.45 -24.57 28.57
N SER A 388 -1.50 -23.93 28.05
CA SER A 388 -2.79 -23.89 28.73
C SER A 388 -3.60 -25.16 28.41
N ASN A 389 -3.88 -26.00 29.42
CA ASN A 389 -4.80 -27.13 29.37
C ASN A 389 -6.24 -26.73 29.04
#